data_1cd456d46cdd91e2d2cb810c775d8945
#
_entry.id   1cd456d46cdd91e2d2cb810c775d8945
#
_cell.length_a   1.000
_cell.length_b   1.000
_cell.length_c   1.000
_cell.angle_alpha   90.00
_cell.angle_beta   90.00
_cell.angle_gamma   90.00
#
_symmetry.space_group_name_H-M   'P 1'
#
loop_
_entity.id
_entity.type
_entity.pdbx_description
1 polymer ?
#
loop_
_entity_poly.entity_id
_entity_poly.type
_entity_poly.pdbx_seq_one_letter_code
_entity_poly.pdbx_strand_id
1 'polypeptide(L)'
;LVQKNEEYLSYLVDMDQSEILPGVLPVLDYLKANEQLIALGSASKNARPILEKTGILSYFDAIVDGNDVSNAKPDPEVFLIAAQQLNTSPNDAIVFEDSVAGIQAANIANMTSIGIGDATVLHEAQHNFKDFTFIGTSFLNELVEK
;
A
#
# COMPACT_ATOMS: atom_id res chain seq x y z
N LEU A 1 -2.17 -6.06 -17.77
CA LEU A 1 -2.20 -6.04 -17.10
C LEU A 1 -2.00 -5.77 -16.40
N VAL A 2 -1.97 -5.70 -17.17
CA VAL A 2 -2.46 -4.82 -16.37
C VAL A 2 -2.41 -5.15 -14.97
N GLN A 3 -2.72 -6.14 -14.70
CA GLN A 3 -2.71 -6.56 -13.38
C GLN A 3 -1.37 -6.79 -12.87
N LYS A 4 -0.38 -6.34 -13.57
CA LYS A 4 0.94 -6.49 -13.12
C LYS A 4 1.24 -5.68 -11.91
N ASN A 5 0.58 -4.55 -11.75
CA ASN A 5 0.93 -3.62 -10.69
C ASN A 5 -0.24 -3.42 -9.76
N GLU A 6 -0.19 -4.12 -8.64
CA GLU A 6 -1.14 -3.94 -7.56
C GLU A 6 -0.43 -3.27 -6.41
N GLU A 7 -1.05 -2.27 -5.84
CA GLU A 7 -0.41 -1.44 -4.86
C GLU A 7 -1.13 -1.50 -3.53
N TYR A 8 -0.36 -1.56 -2.46
CA TYR A 8 -0.89 -1.73 -1.12
C TYR A 8 -0.54 -0.51 -0.27
N LEU A 9 -1.54 0.08 0.34
CA LEU A 9 -1.39 1.23 1.22
C LEU A 9 -1.74 0.78 2.64
N SER A 10 -0.75 0.50 3.44
CA SER A 10 -1.00 -0.11 4.74
C SER A 10 -1.07 0.87 5.90
N TYR A 11 -0.51 2.05 5.78
CA TYR A 11 -0.44 2.96 6.91
C TYR A 11 -1.67 3.87 7.07
N LEU A 12 -2.58 3.85 6.10
CA LEU A 12 -3.78 4.70 6.14
C LEU A 12 -4.65 4.43 7.36
N VAL A 13 -4.52 3.26 7.95
CA VAL A 13 -5.35 2.87 9.07
C VAL A 13 -5.06 3.62 10.35
N ASP A 14 -3.88 4.17 10.45
CA ASP A 14 -3.50 4.93 11.64
C ASP A 14 -3.93 6.38 11.54
N MET A 15 -4.57 6.74 10.45
CA MET A 15 -5.03 8.11 10.23
C MET A 15 -6.30 8.39 10.99
N ASP A 16 -6.34 9.57 11.57
CA ASP A 16 -7.55 10.14 12.11
C ASP A 16 -8.49 10.45 10.95
N GLN A 17 -9.81 10.41 11.22
CA GLN A 17 -10.83 10.69 10.22
C GLN A 17 -10.65 12.02 9.49
N SER A 18 -10.05 12.99 10.16
CA SER A 18 -9.85 14.32 9.58
C SER A 18 -8.58 14.40 8.75
N GLU A 19 -7.76 13.37 8.74
CA GLU A 19 -6.43 13.42 8.15
C GLU A 19 -6.22 12.37 7.09
N ILE A 20 -6.46 12.77 5.84
CA ILE A 20 -5.96 12.00 4.71
C ILE A 20 -4.59 12.60 4.41
N LEU A 21 -3.56 11.75 4.38
CA LEU A 21 -2.20 12.24 4.15
C LEU A 21 -2.09 13.00 2.82
N PRO A 22 -1.32 14.11 2.80
CA PRO A 22 -1.16 14.87 1.57
C PRO A 22 -0.65 14.01 0.42
N GLY A 23 -1.29 14.14 -0.74
CA GLY A 23 -0.87 13.44 -1.93
C GLY A 23 -1.43 12.04 -2.10
N VAL A 24 -2.10 11.48 -1.08
CA VAL A 24 -2.68 10.13 -1.18
C VAL A 24 -3.79 10.08 -2.23
N LEU A 25 -4.74 11.01 -2.18
CA LEU A 25 -5.86 10.99 -3.12
C LEU A 25 -5.43 11.08 -4.58
N PRO A 26 -4.53 11.99 -4.97
CA PRO A 26 -4.05 12.00 -6.35
C PRO A 26 -3.44 10.67 -6.79
N VAL A 27 -2.70 9.99 -5.91
CA VAL A 27 -2.13 8.68 -6.24
C VAL A 27 -3.22 7.64 -6.42
N LEU A 28 -4.19 7.59 -5.50
CA LEU A 28 -5.32 6.66 -5.62
C LEU A 28 -6.12 6.92 -6.89
N ASP A 29 -6.40 8.18 -7.20
CA ASP A 29 -7.12 8.55 -8.41
C ASP A 29 -6.38 8.12 -9.67
N TYR A 30 -5.05 8.31 -9.70
CA TYR A 30 -4.22 7.89 -10.81
C TYR A 30 -4.29 6.38 -11.02
N LEU A 31 -4.17 5.62 -9.94
CA LEU A 31 -4.19 4.17 -10.02
C LEU A 31 -5.53 3.65 -10.50
N LYS A 32 -6.63 4.23 -10.03
CA LYS A 32 -7.96 3.85 -10.49
C LYS A 32 -8.16 4.18 -11.96
N ALA A 33 -7.70 5.35 -12.39
CA ALA A 33 -7.81 5.76 -13.79
C ALA A 33 -7.03 4.84 -14.72
N ASN A 34 -5.99 4.19 -14.21
CA ASN A 34 -5.16 3.26 -14.97
C ASN A 34 -5.53 1.80 -14.70
N GLU A 35 -6.70 1.56 -14.13
CA GLU A 35 -7.26 0.22 -13.91
C GLU A 35 -6.36 -0.67 -13.04
N GLN A 36 -5.64 -0.07 -12.11
CA GLN A 36 -4.82 -0.81 -11.16
C GLN A 36 -5.65 -1.27 -9.98
N LEU A 37 -5.40 -2.48 -9.51
CA LEU A 37 -6.05 -3.00 -8.31
C LEU A 37 -5.34 -2.46 -7.08
N ILE A 38 -6.10 -2.09 -6.07
CA ILE A 38 -5.57 -1.48 -4.85
C ILE A 38 -6.07 -2.25 -3.65
N ALA A 39 -5.16 -2.58 -2.74
CA ALA A 39 -5.51 -3.22 -1.49
C ALA A 39 -4.91 -2.46 -0.31
N LEU A 40 -5.58 -2.54 0.82
CA LEU A 40 -5.06 -2.07 2.08
C LEU A 40 -4.62 -3.26 2.93
N GLY A 41 -3.39 -3.22 3.43
CA GLY A 41 -2.91 -4.19 4.40
C GLY A 41 -2.60 -3.48 5.71
N SER A 42 -3.30 -3.83 6.76
CA SER A 42 -3.24 -3.10 8.02
C SER A 42 -3.18 -4.03 9.23
N ALA A 43 -2.45 -3.59 10.25
CA ALA A 43 -2.46 -4.27 11.54
C ALA A 43 -3.66 -3.86 12.40
N SER A 44 -4.34 -2.78 12.07
CA SER A 44 -5.47 -2.29 12.85
C SER A 44 -6.71 -3.13 12.60
N LYS A 45 -7.46 -3.39 13.66
CA LYS A 45 -8.76 -4.07 13.56
C LYS A 45 -9.89 -3.12 13.18
N ASN A 46 -9.60 -1.83 13.10
CA ASN A 46 -10.59 -0.78 12.82
C ASN A 46 -10.40 -0.14 11.44
N ALA A 47 -9.70 -0.80 10.53
CA ALA A 47 -9.39 -0.24 9.23
C ALA A 47 -10.64 0.16 8.43
N ARG A 48 -11.61 -0.75 8.32
CA ARG A 48 -12.80 -0.50 7.52
C ARG A 48 -13.61 0.69 7.99
N PRO A 49 -13.94 0.82 9.30
CA PRO A 49 -14.65 1.99 9.76
C PRO A 49 -13.93 3.32 9.50
N ILE A 50 -12.61 3.33 9.63
CA ILE A 50 -11.81 4.53 9.38
C ILE A 50 -11.89 4.92 7.91
N LEU A 51 -11.78 3.93 7.01
CA LEU A 51 -11.85 4.19 5.57
C LEU A 51 -13.24 4.68 5.14
N GLU A 52 -14.30 4.14 5.75
CA GLU A 52 -15.65 4.63 5.49
C GLU A 52 -15.82 6.09 5.89
N LYS A 53 -15.32 6.44 7.06
CA LYS A 53 -15.46 7.81 7.58
C LYS A 53 -14.66 8.82 6.77
N THR A 54 -13.53 8.42 6.22
CA THR A 54 -12.71 9.29 5.39
C THR A 54 -13.18 9.33 3.93
N GLY A 55 -14.11 8.46 3.56
CA GLY A 55 -14.67 8.43 2.21
C GLY A 55 -13.79 7.78 1.16
N ILE A 56 -12.73 7.07 1.57
CA ILE A 56 -11.80 6.45 0.63
C ILE A 56 -11.95 4.93 0.51
N LEU A 57 -12.93 4.36 1.20
CA LEU A 57 -13.14 2.91 1.19
C LEU A 57 -13.31 2.37 -0.23
N SER A 58 -14.01 3.10 -1.08
CA SER A 58 -14.32 2.65 -2.45
C SER A 58 -13.11 2.53 -3.37
N TYR A 59 -11.97 3.11 -2.98
CA TYR A 59 -10.75 2.98 -3.77
C TYR A 59 -10.13 1.59 -3.68
N PHE A 60 -10.46 0.82 -2.64
CA PHE A 60 -9.80 -0.45 -2.37
C PHE A 60 -10.61 -1.63 -2.90
N ASP A 61 -9.92 -2.49 -3.63
CA ASP A 61 -10.50 -3.72 -4.16
C ASP A 61 -10.41 -4.86 -3.15
N ALA A 62 -9.52 -4.75 -2.16
CA ALA A 62 -9.39 -5.69 -1.07
C ALA A 62 -8.90 -4.98 0.18
N ILE A 63 -9.32 -5.46 1.33
CA ILE A 63 -8.87 -4.93 2.63
C ILE A 63 -8.51 -6.11 3.51
N VAL A 64 -7.27 -6.11 4.00
CA VAL A 64 -6.78 -7.11 4.95
C VAL A 64 -6.44 -6.36 6.22
N ASP A 65 -7.18 -6.61 7.27
CA ASP A 65 -6.98 -5.91 8.55
C ASP A 65 -6.45 -6.85 9.63
N GLY A 66 -6.32 -6.33 10.85
CA GLY A 66 -5.76 -7.11 11.95
C GLY A 66 -6.59 -8.31 12.36
N ASN A 67 -7.85 -8.41 11.91
CA ASN A 67 -8.69 -9.59 12.17
C ASN A 67 -8.39 -10.72 11.19
N ASP A 68 -7.77 -10.41 10.06
CA ASP A 68 -7.55 -11.37 8.97
C ASP A 68 -6.22 -12.08 9.06
N VAL A 69 -5.29 -11.61 9.89
CA VAL A 69 -3.94 -12.14 9.96
C VAL A 69 -3.64 -12.73 11.34
N SER A 70 -2.78 -13.75 11.35
CA SER A 70 -2.31 -14.38 12.58
C SER A 70 -0.98 -13.80 13.03
N ASN A 71 -0.17 -13.33 12.11
CA ASN A 71 1.19 -12.83 12.38
C ASN A 71 1.33 -11.41 11.88
N ALA A 72 1.78 -10.52 12.77
CA ALA A 72 1.97 -9.11 12.44
C ALA A 72 3.28 -8.88 11.67
N LYS A 73 3.34 -7.74 10.97
CA LYS A 73 4.60 -7.31 10.35
C LYS A 73 5.73 -7.32 11.38
N PRO A 74 6.91 -7.71 11.00
CA PRO A 74 7.47 -7.88 9.65
C PRO A 74 7.14 -9.21 8.97
N ASP A 75 6.25 -10.02 9.52
CA ASP A 75 5.79 -11.22 8.83
C ASP A 75 5.06 -10.80 7.56
N PRO A 76 5.30 -11.45 6.43
CA PRO A 76 4.69 -11.05 5.16
C PRO A 76 3.22 -11.42 5.01
N GLU A 77 2.63 -12.08 6.00
CA GLU A 77 1.28 -12.65 5.89
C GLU A 77 0.25 -11.64 5.38
N VAL A 78 0.24 -10.42 5.92
CA VAL A 78 -0.76 -9.41 5.56
C VAL A 78 -0.70 -9.09 4.06
N PHE A 79 0.49 -8.97 3.50
CA PHE A 79 0.64 -8.64 2.08
C PHE A 79 0.42 -9.85 1.18
N LEU A 80 0.77 -11.04 1.64
CA LEU A 80 0.51 -12.25 0.87
C LEU A 80 -0.99 -12.53 0.77
N ILE A 81 -1.74 -12.31 1.84
CA ILE A 81 -3.20 -12.42 1.81
C ILE A 81 -3.79 -11.38 0.86
N ALA A 82 -3.30 -10.14 0.93
CA ALA A 82 -3.79 -9.08 0.05
C ALA A 82 -3.57 -9.44 -1.42
N ALA A 83 -2.38 -9.89 -1.77
CA ALA A 83 -2.07 -10.31 -3.14
C ALA A 83 -2.98 -11.46 -3.58
N GLN A 84 -3.23 -12.42 -2.70
CA GLN A 84 -4.12 -13.53 -2.99
C GLN A 84 -5.54 -13.05 -3.27
N GLN A 85 -6.05 -12.12 -2.47
CA GLN A 85 -7.39 -11.57 -2.67
C GLN A 85 -7.51 -10.79 -3.99
N LEU A 86 -6.42 -10.16 -4.42
CA LEU A 86 -6.38 -9.47 -5.70
C LEU A 86 -6.02 -10.40 -6.86
N ASN A 87 -5.80 -11.66 -6.57
CA ASN A 87 -5.41 -12.67 -7.57
C ASN A 87 -4.15 -12.26 -8.32
N THR A 88 -3.16 -11.74 -7.59
CA THR A 88 -1.92 -11.21 -8.16
C THR A 88 -0.72 -11.92 -7.57
N SER A 89 0.28 -12.17 -8.42
CA SER A 89 1.55 -12.71 -7.97
C SER A 89 2.31 -11.65 -7.14
N PRO A 90 2.99 -12.03 -6.05
CA PRO A 90 3.79 -11.07 -5.29
C PRO A 90 4.77 -10.26 -6.14
N ASN A 91 5.36 -10.87 -7.16
CA ASN A 91 6.31 -10.17 -8.04
C ASN A 91 5.68 -8.99 -8.78
N ASP A 92 4.36 -9.01 -8.93
CA ASP A 92 3.62 -7.98 -9.64
C ASP A 92 2.99 -6.96 -8.70
N ALA A 93 3.27 -7.07 -7.41
CA ALA A 93 2.69 -6.21 -6.38
C ALA A 93 3.68 -5.15 -5.91
N ILE A 94 3.16 -3.98 -5.61
CA ILE A 94 3.93 -2.84 -5.12
C ILE A 94 3.32 -2.40 -3.79
N VAL A 95 4.17 -2.21 -2.79
CA VAL A 95 3.74 -1.82 -1.45
C VAL A 95 4.24 -0.41 -1.13
N PHE A 96 3.31 0.46 -0.74
CA PHE A 96 3.65 1.74 -0.15
C PHE A 96 3.55 1.60 1.36
N GLU A 97 4.63 1.91 2.06
CA GLU A 97 4.69 1.64 3.50
C GLU A 97 5.53 2.70 4.23
N ASP A 98 5.09 3.09 5.42
CA ASP A 98 5.77 4.10 6.22
C ASP A 98 6.54 3.53 7.41
N SER A 99 6.49 2.22 7.62
CA SER A 99 7.19 1.60 8.75
C SER A 99 8.28 0.65 8.30
N VAL A 100 9.31 0.51 9.15
CA VAL A 100 10.40 -0.45 8.90
C VAL A 100 9.84 -1.86 8.80
N ALA A 101 8.96 -2.23 9.73
CA ALA A 101 8.38 -3.57 9.74
C ALA A 101 7.59 -3.85 8.47
N GLY A 102 6.85 -2.86 7.97
CA GLY A 102 6.10 -3.02 6.72
C GLY A 102 6.99 -3.16 5.50
N ILE A 103 8.09 -2.39 5.44
CA ILE A 103 9.07 -2.53 4.36
C ILE A 103 9.69 -3.92 4.37
N GLN A 104 10.05 -4.41 5.56
CA GLN A 104 10.62 -5.75 5.69
C GLN A 104 9.62 -6.82 5.24
N ALA A 105 8.37 -6.68 5.63
CA ALA A 105 7.32 -7.62 5.23
C ALA A 105 7.17 -7.66 3.69
N ALA A 106 7.17 -6.50 3.05
CA ALA A 106 7.08 -6.41 1.60
C ALA A 106 8.28 -7.09 0.93
N ASN A 107 9.49 -6.83 1.43
CA ASN A 107 10.70 -7.42 0.87
C ASN A 107 10.71 -8.94 1.04
N ILE A 108 10.30 -9.43 2.21
CA ILE A 108 10.21 -10.88 2.44
C ILE A 108 9.20 -11.52 1.49
N ALA A 109 8.12 -10.81 1.18
CA ALA A 109 7.10 -11.31 0.25
C ALA A 109 7.53 -11.23 -1.22
N ASN A 110 8.70 -10.68 -1.51
CA ASN A 110 9.20 -10.46 -2.88
C ASN A 110 8.35 -9.45 -3.65
N MET A 111 7.81 -8.48 -2.96
CA MET A 111 7.08 -7.37 -3.55
C MET A 111 8.01 -6.16 -3.67
N THR A 112 7.69 -5.24 -4.59
CA THR A 112 8.41 -3.99 -4.68
C THR A 112 8.03 -3.10 -3.51
N SER A 113 9.00 -2.62 -2.75
CA SER A 113 8.75 -1.79 -1.57
C SER A 113 9.08 -0.33 -1.84
N ILE A 114 8.14 0.54 -1.50
CA ILE A 114 8.27 2.00 -1.62
C ILE A 114 8.06 2.58 -0.23
N GLY A 115 9.12 3.18 0.32
CA GLY A 115 9.07 3.79 1.64
C GLY A 115 8.55 5.21 1.57
N ILE A 116 7.61 5.51 2.43
CA ILE A 116 7.05 6.86 2.56
C ILE A 116 7.47 7.40 3.91
N GLY A 117 8.44 8.30 3.90
CA GLY A 117 9.01 8.89 5.11
C GLY A 117 10.50 9.09 5.01
N ASP A 118 11.18 9.04 6.15
CA ASP A 118 12.62 9.28 6.23
C ASP A 118 13.41 8.11 5.61
N ALA A 119 14.13 8.41 4.54
CA ALA A 119 14.91 7.41 3.82
C ALA A 119 16.02 6.79 4.67
N THR A 120 16.52 7.49 5.68
CA THR A 120 17.55 6.93 6.56
C THR A 120 16.97 5.88 7.50
N VAL A 121 15.68 5.97 7.80
CA VAL A 121 14.96 4.99 8.61
C VAL A 121 14.48 3.84 7.72
N LEU A 122 13.92 4.17 6.55
CA LEU A 122 13.33 3.20 5.63
C LEU A 122 14.32 2.76 4.55
N HIS A 123 15.59 2.59 4.93
CA HIS A 123 16.67 2.33 3.98
C HIS A 123 16.56 0.99 3.25
N GLU A 124 15.75 0.07 3.76
CA GLU A 124 15.56 -1.23 3.11
C GLU A 124 14.55 -1.18 1.96
N ALA A 125 13.83 -0.08 1.82
CA ALA A 125 12.88 0.09 0.72
C ALA A 125 13.62 0.25 -0.61
N GLN A 126 13.02 -0.24 -1.68
CA GLN A 126 13.63 -0.12 -3.02
C GLN A 126 13.56 1.30 -3.55
N HIS A 127 12.52 2.05 -3.16
CA HIS A 127 12.35 3.46 -3.50
C HIS A 127 11.91 4.19 -2.26
N ASN A 128 12.26 5.48 -2.15
CA ASN A 128 11.86 6.29 -1.00
C ASN A 128 11.35 7.64 -1.45
N PHE A 129 10.26 8.08 -0.83
CA PHE A 129 9.70 9.42 -1.00
C PHE A 129 9.41 9.99 0.39
N LYS A 130 9.60 11.28 0.56
CA LYS A 130 9.37 11.93 1.84
C LYS A 130 7.90 11.83 2.25
N ASP A 131 7.00 12.05 1.28
CA ASP A 131 5.57 11.82 1.42
C ASP A 131 4.97 11.62 0.03
N PHE A 132 3.65 11.39 -0.03
CA PHE A 132 3.00 11.10 -1.31
C PHE A 132 3.01 12.26 -2.30
N THR A 133 3.19 13.49 -1.83
CA THR A 133 3.20 14.65 -2.73
C THR A 133 4.42 14.66 -3.64
N PHE A 134 5.48 13.94 -3.28
CA PHE A 134 6.69 13.81 -4.10
C PHE A 134 6.59 12.72 -5.15
N ILE A 135 5.52 11.92 -5.14
CA ILE A 135 5.34 10.86 -6.12
C ILE A 135 4.67 11.46 -7.36
N GLY A 136 5.44 11.60 -8.43
CA GLY A 136 4.93 12.16 -9.67
C GLY A 136 4.33 11.12 -10.59
N THR A 137 3.58 11.60 -11.58
CA THR A 137 2.96 10.71 -12.58
C THR A 137 3.99 9.97 -13.41
N SER A 138 5.18 10.54 -13.62
CA SER A 138 6.25 9.84 -14.36
C SER A 138 6.67 8.56 -13.65
N PHE A 139 6.86 8.64 -12.33
CA PHE A 139 7.22 7.46 -11.55
C PHE A 139 6.09 6.43 -11.56
N LEU A 140 4.85 6.87 -11.38
CA LEU A 140 3.70 5.98 -11.41
C LEU A 140 3.54 5.31 -12.76
N ASN A 141 3.79 6.04 -13.85
CA ASN A 141 3.75 5.48 -15.20
C ASN A 141 4.78 4.35 -15.35
N GLU A 142 5.99 4.54 -14.84
CA GLU A 142 7.01 3.50 -14.90
C GLU A 142 6.58 2.24 -14.16
N LEU A 143 5.92 2.39 -13.01
CA LEU A 143 5.42 1.24 -12.27
C LEU A 143 4.34 0.50 -13.03
N VAL A 144 3.39 1.24 -13.61
CA VAL A 144 2.26 0.66 -14.33
C VAL A 144 2.68 -0.06 -15.61
N GLU A 145 3.68 0.48 -16.30
CA GLU A 145 4.12 -0.05 -17.60
C GLU A 145 5.06 -1.24 -17.50
N LYS A 146 5.56 -1.54 -16.31
CA LYS A 146 6.39 -2.72 -16.12
C LYS A 146 5.53 -3.97 -16.08
#